data_49ac438221acc7bb7d559114d6218079
#
_entry.id   49ac438221acc7bb7d559114d6218079
#
_cell.length_a   1.000
_cell.length_b   1.000
_cell.length_c   1.000
_cell.angle_alpha   90.00
_cell.angle_beta   90.00
_cell.angle_gamma   90.00
#
_symmetry.space_group_name_H-M   'P 1'
#
loop_
_entity.id
_entity.type
_entity.pdbx_description
1 polymer ?
#
loop_
_entity_poly.entity_id
_entity_poly.type
_entity_poly.pdbx_seq_one_letter_code
_entity_poly.pdbx_strand_id
1 'polypeptide(L)'
;MSKNGMSILASKSTPQAQKVWFTDAKMYVLLTDGREVGVPLEWFPVLRDASESERMDWRLIGGGIGVHWEKLDEDLSIAGLL
;
A
#
# COMPACT_ATOMS: atom_id res chain seq x y z
N MET A 1 10.85 14.43 24.63
CA MET A 1 10.94 14.24 23.87
C MET A 1 10.87 14.19 23.39
N SER A 2 11.11 14.17 23.53
CA SER A 2 11.27 14.00 22.72
C SER A 2 11.25 14.00 22.27
N LYS A 3 11.37 13.81 22.37
CA LYS A 3 11.61 13.89 21.60
C LYS A 3 11.40 13.65 21.00
N ASN A 4 11.60 13.66 21.42
CA ASN A 4 11.57 13.38 20.47
C ASN A 4 11.32 13.34 19.77
N GLY A 5 11.21 13.33 19.93
CA GLY A 5 11.22 13.26 18.97
C GLY A 5 11.06 13.09 18.57
N MET A 6 11.25 12.85 18.57
CA MET A 6 11.31 12.77 17.85
C MET A 6 11.16 12.38 17.23
N SER A 7 11.10 11.42 17.93
CA SER A 7 11.03 10.97 16.92
C SER A 7 10.61 11.18 15.84
N ILE A 8 10.19 11.53 15.66
CA ILE A 8 9.97 12.09 14.45
C ILE A 8 11.01 11.95 13.49
N LEU A 9 12.09 11.70 13.97
CA LEU A 9 13.18 11.52 13.16
C LEU A 9 13.09 10.41 12.28
N ALA A 10 12.40 9.41 12.71
CA ALA A 10 12.24 8.22 11.90
C ALA A 10 11.48 8.51 10.67
N SER A 11 10.80 9.57 10.63
CA SER A 11 9.97 9.84 9.50
C SER A 11 10.69 10.40 8.30
N LYS A 12 11.97 10.46 8.33
CA LYS A 12 12.69 10.86 7.14
C LYS A 12 12.58 9.85 6.05
N SER A 13 12.32 8.60 6.36
CA SER A 13 12.16 7.57 5.37
C SER A 13 10.70 7.38 5.07
N THR A 14 10.37 7.20 3.81
CA THR A 14 9.04 6.81 3.42
C THR A 14 8.81 5.37 3.86
N PRO A 15 7.75 5.06 4.57
CA PRO A 15 7.46 3.68 4.91
C PRO A 15 7.20 2.88 3.65
N GLN A 16 7.46 1.59 3.74
CA GLN A 16 7.30 0.67 2.63
C GLN A 16 6.14 -0.27 2.87
N ALA A 17 5.58 -0.82 1.82
CA ALA A 17 4.51 -1.80 1.94
C ALA A 17 5.08 -3.13 2.36
N GLN A 18 4.35 -3.86 3.20
CA GLN A 18 4.68 -5.22 3.58
C GLN A 18 3.62 -6.20 3.10
N LYS A 19 2.36 -5.77 3.05
CA LYS A 19 1.25 -6.66 2.76
C LYS A 19 0.09 -5.86 2.24
N VAL A 20 -0.68 -6.47 1.35
CA VAL A 20 -1.89 -5.86 0.77
C VAL A 20 -3.04 -6.86 0.93
N TRP A 21 -4.20 -6.37 1.32
CA TRP A 21 -5.41 -7.20 1.36
C TRP A 21 -6.61 -6.33 1.04
N PHE A 22 -7.74 -6.98 0.81
CA PHE A 22 -8.94 -6.30 0.33
C PHE A 22 -10.15 -6.71 1.14
N THR A 23 -11.09 -5.77 1.25
CA THR A 23 -12.46 -6.08 1.68
C THR A 23 -13.36 -5.74 0.49
N ASP A 24 -14.67 -5.81 0.68
CA ASP A 24 -15.60 -5.53 -0.43
C ASP A 24 -15.46 -4.12 -1.00
N ALA A 25 -15.09 -3.17 -0.17
CA ALA A 25 -15.09 -1.77 -0.57
C ALA A 25 -13.73 -1.09 -0.50
N LYS A 26 -12.74 -1.74 0.10
CA LYS A 26 -11.45 -1.09 0.37
C LYS A 26 -10.26 -1.98 0.11
N MET A 27 -9.16 -1.34 -0.21
CA MET A 27 -7.86 -1.97 -0.24
C MET A 27 -7.07 -1.49 0.98
N TYR A 28 -6.38 -2.41 1.63
CA TYR A 28 -5.56 -2.09 2.80
C TYR A 28 -4.10 -2.42 2.51
N VAL A 29 -3.21 -1.57 3.01
CA VAL A 29 -1.77 -1.81 2.90
C VAL A 29 -1.17 -1.69 4.29
N LEU A 30 -0.44 -2.72 4.70
CA LEU A 30 0.31 -2.68 5.94
C LEU A 30 1.69 -2.10 5.62
N LEU A 31 2.09 -1.10 6.37
CA LEU A 31 3.36 -0.40 6.16
C LEU A 31 4.41 -0.84 7.17
N THR A 32 5.65 -0.61 6.83
CA THR A 32 6.78 -1.01 7.68
C THR A 32 6.82 -0.29 9.02
N ASP A 33 6.15 0.85 9.13
CA ASP A 33 6.08 1.57 10.40
C ASP A 33 4.90 1.10 11.28
N GLY A 34 4.19 0.07 10.84
CA GLY A 34 3.09 -0.51 11.62
C GLY A 34 1.72 0.04 11.27
N ARG A 35 1.65 1.08 10.47
CA ARG A 35 0.35 1.63 10.08
C ARG A 35 -0.33 0.75 9.04
N GLU A 36 -1.66 0.77 9.08
CA GLU A 36 -2.47 0.17 8.03
C GLU A 36 -3.21 1.30 7.34
N VAL A 37 -3.07 1.39 6.04
CA VAL A 37 -3.73 2.43 5.25
C VAL A 37 -4.84 1.79 4.46
N GLY A 38 -6.07 2.25 4.65
CA GLY A 38 -7.23 1.77 3.91
C GLY A 38 -7.66 2.82 2.91
N VAL A 39 -7.86 2.43 1.66
CA VAL A 39 -8.30 3.33 0.61
C VAL A 39 -9.50 2.74 -0.11
N PRO A 40 -10.44 3.57 -0.55
CA PRO A 40 -11.60 3.07 -1.28
C PRO A 40 -11.20 2.43 -2.60
N LEU A 41 -11.76 1.28 -2.92
CA LEU A 41 -11.54 0.65 -4.21
C LEU A 41 -12.04 1.50 -5.37
N GLU A 42 -12.98 2.41 -5.10
CA GLU A 42 -13.47 3.31 -6.13
C GLU A 42 -12.36 4.19 -6.71
N TRP A 43 -11.29 4.39 -5.98
CA TRP A 43 -10.16 5.17 -6.47
C TRP A 43 -9.31 4.39 -7.46
N PHE A 44 -9.50 3.07 -7.55
CA PHE A 44 -8.70 2.19 -8.39
C PHE A 44 -9.61 1.29 -9.22
N PRO A 45 -10.22 1.84 -10.28
CA PRO A 45 -11.22 1.08 -11.04
C PRO A 45 -10.72 -0.26 -11.59
N VAL A 46 -9.46 -0.34 -11.97
CA VAL A 46 -8.89 -1.59 -12.47
C VAL A 46 -8.93 -2.66 -11.39
N LEU A 47 -8.58 -2.31 -10.16
CA LEU A 47 -8.62 -3.25 -9.04
C LEU A 47 -10.06 -3.52 -8.60
N ARG A 48 -10.89 -2.50 -8.64
CA ARG A 48 -12.29 -2.66 -8.26
C ARG A 48 -12.98 -3.68 -9.13
N ASP A 49 -12.71 -3.64 -10.43
CA ASP A 49 -13.38 -4.50 -11.40
C ASP A 49 -12.68 -5.84 -11.62
N ALA A 50 -11.56 -6.05 -10.96
CA ALA A 50 -10.81 -7.29 -11.08
C ALA A 50 -11.43 -8.41 -10.25
N SER A 51 -11.10 -9.65 -10.60
CA SER A 51 -11.52 -10.79 -9.79
C SER A 51 -10.72 -10.83 -8.50
N GLU A 52 -11.20 -11.62 -7.55
CA GLU A 52 -10.52 -11.79 -6.28
C GLU A 52 -9.13 -12.35 -6.49
N SER A 53 -9.00 -13.35 -7.36
CA SER A 53 -7.71 -13.96 -7.61
C SER A 53 -6.73 -12.97 -8.26
N GLU A 54 -7.23 -12.10 -9.10
CA GLU A 54 -6.37 -11.08 -9.71
C GLU A 54 -5.89 -10.06 -8.69
N ARG A 55 -6.76 -9.65 -7.77
CA ARG A 55 -6.38 -8.71 -6.71
C ARG A 55 -5.34 -9.30 -5.77
N MET A 56 -5.40 -10.59 -5.56
CA MET A 56 -4.48 -11.27 -4.64
C MET A 56 -3.12 -11.55 -5.27
N ASP A 57 -3.00 -11.37 -6.57
CA ASP A 57 -1.78 -11.67 -7.30
C ASP A 57 -0.89 -10.42 -7.42
N TRP A 58 -0.60 -9.81 -6.31
CA TRP A 58 0.26 -8.63 -6.24
C TRP A 58 1.68 -9.01 -5.85
N ARG A 59 2.61 -8.13 -6.18
CA ARG A 59 3.98 -8.27 -5.68
C ARG A 59 4.52 -6.89 -5.34
N LEU A 60 5.50 -6.88 -4.43
CA LEU A 60 6.13 -5.64 -4.05
C LEU A 60 7.21 -5.28 -5.07
N ILE A 61 7.41 -3.99 -5.29
CA ILE A 61 8.48 -3.48 -6.14
C ILE A 61 9.40 -2.63 -5.29
N GLY A 62 10.71 -2.71 -5.58
CA GLY A 62 11.68 -1.87 -4.89
C GLY A 62 11.69 -2.08 -3.39
N GLY A 63 11.44 -3.28 -2.92
CA GLY A 63 11.42 -3.55 -1.49
C GLY A 63 10.18 -3.04 -0.79
N GLY A 64 9.17 -2.61 -1.53
CA GLY A 64 7.93 -2.13 -0.93
C GLY A 64 7.63 -0.67 -1.17
N ILE A 65 8.39 0.00 -2.03
CA ILE A 65 8.07 1.38 -2.39
C ILE A 65 6.84 1.41 -3.28
N GLY A 66 6.52 0.29 -3.92
CA GLY A 66 5.32 0.17 -4.72
C GLY A 66 4.79 -1.23 -4.71
N VAL A 67 3.61 -1.41 -5.28
CA VAL A 67 2.93 -2.69 -5.45
C VAL A 67 2.54 -2.81 -6.91
N HIS A 68 2.73 -3.99 -7.48
CA HIS A 68 2.43 -4.23 -8.89
C HIS A 68 1.53 -5.44 -9.05
N TRP A 69 0.56 -5.31 -9.94
CA TRP A 69 -0.33 -6.41 -10.35
C TRP A 69 -0.02 -6.72 -11.81
N GLU A 70 0.69 -7.82 -12.02
CA GLU A 70 1.21 -8.15 -13.35
C GLU A 70 0.09 -8.34 -14.38
N LYS A 71 -0.92 -9.11 -14.04
CA LYS A 71 -1.99 -9.41 -14.98
C LYS A 71 -2.87 -8.23 -15.29
N LEU A 72 -2.92 -7.26 -14.39
CA LEU A 72 -3.76 -6.09 -14.56
C LEU A 72 -2.96 -4.90 -15.10
N ASP A 73 -1.65 -5.06 -15.20
CA ASP A 73 -0.73 -4.00 -15.58
C ASP A 73 -0.99 -2.74 -14.74
N GLU A 74 -1.12 -2.93 -13.45
CA GLU A 74 -1.45 -1.86 -12.52
C GLU A 74 -0.34 -1.68 -11.49
N ASP A 75 -0.02 -0.43 -11.19
CA ASP A 75 1.00 -0.08 -10.21
C ASP A 75 0.43 0.84 -9.16
N LEU A 76 0.93 0.69 -7.93
CA LEU A 76 0.55 1.56 -6.83
C LEU A 76 1.82 2.09 -6.19
N SER A 77 1.94 3.40 -6.07
CA SER A 77 3.04 4.02 -5.34
C SER A 77 2.62 4.23 -3.90
N ILE A 78 3.42 3.74 -2.96
CA ILE A 78 3.11 3.93 -1.54
C ILE A 78 3.17 5.41 -1.18
N ALA A 79 4.14 6.13 -1.71
CA ALA A 79 4.24 7.57 -1.46
C ALA A 79 2.99 8.31 -1.93
N GLY A 80 2.38 7.84 -3.00
CA GLY A 80 1.15 8.44 -3.52
C GLY A 80 -0.09 8.16 -2.67
N LEU A 81 -0.03 7.16 -1.79
CA LEU A 81 -1.13 6.87 -0.88
C LEU A 81 -1.09 7.73 0.37
N LEU A 82 0.05 8.22 0.73
CA LEU A 82 0.26 8.93 2.01
C LEU A 82 0.06 10.47 1.95
#